data_63709613639b9ab6c0052392d13782de
#
_entry.id   63709613639b9ab6c0052392d13782de
#
_cell.length_a   1.000
_cell.length_b   1.000
_cell.length_c   1.000
_cell.angle_alpha   90.00
_cell.angle_beta   90.00
_cell.angle_gamma   90.00
#
_symmetry.space_group_name_H-M   'P 1'
#
loop_
_entity.id
_entity.type
_entity.pdbx_description
1 polymer ?
#
loop_
_entity_poly.entity_id
_entity_poly.type
_entity_poly.pdbx_seq_one_letter_code
_entity_poly.pdbx_strand_id
1 'polypeptide(L)'
;MKFGNQDGTGFGFGSFGAGQTQAPPPDEVEPEETTAEATAQAKRAHRRTKECTELSQRYEYRRAFSEVKLLEAMQYVKLQDHTTYNFITAGDVDSLSYLKVVLNQHDLDYYLLSTWCMAAEDILQVRQWYEQGRIKKLDMYFGEIFPGSYKIEWQMVQKFYQDHPEAGRAAVFKNHSKIYAGCNYDEGFYFGIQTSANINTNPRTEQGSITVDKGLFEFYKDYFDGIRSFEK
;
A
#
# COMPACT_ATOMS: atom_id res chain seq x y z
N MET A 1 19.94 53.40 -4.25
CA MET A 1 18.65 53.31 -4.93
C MET A 1 17.59 52.95 -3.91
N LYS A 2 16.57 53.82 -3.80
CA LYS A 2 15.51 53.75 -2.78
C LYS A 2 14.44 52.75 -3.22
N PHE A 3 14.05 51.83 -2.34
CA PHE A 3 12.83 51.03 -2.50
C PHE A 3 11.68 51.76 -1.79
N GLY A 4 10.62 52.05 -2.54
CA GLY A 4 9.39 52.65 -2.04
C GLY A 4 8.45 51.55 -1.50
N ASN A 5 7.86 51.88 -0.35
CA ASN A 5 6.67 51.22 0.19
C ASN A 5 5.46 51.55 -0.66
N GLN A 6 4.58 50.57 -0.89
CA GLN A 6 3.17 50.85 -1.21
C GLN A 6 2.24 49.99 -0.37
N ASP A 7 1.31 50.66 0.13
CA ASP A 7 0.34 50.52 1.17
C ASP A 7 -0.73 49.45 0.97
N GLY A 8 -1.28 49.08 2.11
CA GLY A 8 -2.31 48.09 2.33
C GLY A 8 -3.69 48.43 1.72
N THR A 9 -4.43 47.35 1.51
CA THR A 9 -5.88 47.37 1.37
C THR A 9 -6.51 46.47 2.43
N GLY A 10 -7.19 47.15 3.37
CA GLY A 10 -7.97 46.48 4.41
C GLY A 10 -9.23 45.85 3.82
N PHE A 11 -9.50 44.64 4.24
CA PHE A 11 -10.79 43.98 4.02
C PHE A 11 -11.74 44.33 5.18
N GLY A 12 -12.80 45.10 4.85
CA GLY A 12 -13.88 45.41 5.79
C GLY A 12 -14.77 44.20 6.04
N PHE A 13 -15.02 43.93 7.31
CA PHE A 13 -16.04 42.98 7.73
C PHE A 13 -17.42 43.64 7.61
N GLY A 14 -18.23 43.13 6.68
CA GLY A 14 -19.65 43.47 6.57
C GLY A 14 -20.46 42.75 7.68
N SER A 15 -21.13 43.52 8.49
CA SER A 15 -22.13 43.09 9.48
C SER A 15 -23.37 42.54 8.76
N PHE A 16 -23.65 41.25 8.95
CA PHE A 16 -24.93 40.66 8.53
C PHE A 16 -25.94 40.74 9.66
N GLY A 17 -27.04 41.45 9.37
CA GLY A 17 -28.17 41.60 10.25
C GLY A 17 -28.92 40.28 10.52
N ALA A 18 -29.38 40.16 11.75
CA ALA A 18 -30.20 39.06 12.21
C ALA A 18 -31.62 39.15 11.61
N GLY A 19 -31.90 38.23 10.66
CA GLY A 19 -33.27 37.96 10.23
C GLY A 19 -33.80 36.77 11.00
N GLN A 20 -34.77 36.97 11.87
CA GLN A 20 -35.54 35.93 12.51
C GLN A 20 -36.45 35.26 11.48
N THR A 21 -36.22 34.05 11.10
CA THR A 21 -37.17 33.18 10.42
C THR A 21 -37.63 32.12 11.40
N GLN A 22 -38.94 32.11 11.70
CA GLN A 22 -39.62 31.09 12.47
C GLN A 22 -39.49 29.72 11.79
N ALA A 23 -39.06 28.72 12.54
CA ALA A 23 -39.04 27.33 12.10
C ALA A 23 -40.47 26.77 11.97
N PRO A 24 -40.76 25.94 10.94
CA PRO A 24 -42.03 25.19 10.90
C PRO A 24 -42.06 24.13 11.99
N PRO A 25 -43.28 23.68 12.39
CA PRO A 25 -43.42 22.66 13.42
C PRO A 25 -42.81 21.32 12.93
N PRO A 26 -42.33 20.47 13.84
CA PRO A 26 -41.77 19.18 13.48
C PRO A 26 -42.87 18.23 13.01
N ASP A 27 -42.72 17.72 11.77
CA ASP A 27 -43.48 16.57 11.31
C ASP A 27 -43.09 15.35 12.16
N GLU A 28 -44.09 14.67 12.67
CA GLU A 28 -43.94 13.39 13.35
C GLU A 28 -43.39 12.35 12.38
N VAL A 29 -42.09 12.01 12.50
CA VAL A 29 -41.48 10.88 11.82
C VAL A 29 -41.49 9.70 12.77
N GLU A 30 -42.25 8.67 12.42
CA GLU A 30 -42.26 7.40 13.12
C GLU A 30 -40.85 6.79 13.16
N PRO A 31 -40.29 6.45 14.33
CA PRO A 31 -38.98 5.84 14.41
C PRO A 31 -39.10 4.41 14.93
N GLU A 32 -39.04 3.37 14.10
CA GLU A 32 -38.80 2.05 14.71
C GLU A 32 -38.08 0.98 13.86
N GLU A 33 -37.83 1.12 12.57
CA GLU A 33 -37.12 0.04 11.84
C GLU A 33 -35.65 0.33 11.49
N THR A 34 -35.19 1.56 11.54
CA THR A 34 -33.81 1.93 11.13
C THR A 34 -32.77 1.84 12.26
N THR A 35 -33.20 1.77 13.52
CA THR A 35 -32.28 1.79 14.67
C THR A 35 -31.61 0.43 14.98
N ALA A 36 -32.30 -0.68 14.71
CA ALA A 36 -31.76 -2.01 15.02
C ALA A 36 -30.64 -2.42 14.02
N GLU A 37 -30.82 -2.16 12.73
CA GLU A 37 -29.80 -2.47 11.71
C GLU A 37 -28.60 -1.54 11.82
N ALA A 38 -28.80 -0.25 12.00
CA ALA A 38 -27.72 0.71 12.24
C ALA A 38 -26.93 0.39 13.52
N THR A 39 -27.62 -0.05 14.57
CA THR A 39 -26.98 -0.48 15.83
C THR A 39 -26.20 -1.79 15.65
N ALA A 40 -26.74 -2.74 14.85
CA ALA A 40 -26.06 -4.00 14.55
C ALA A 40 -24.83 -3.78 13.66
N GLN A 41 -24.91 -2.84 12.70
CA GLN A 41 -23.81 -2.48 11.82
C GLN A 41 -22.70 -1.71 12.58
N ALA A 42 -23.07 -0.80 13.49
CA ALA A 42 -22.15 -0.12 14.40
C ALA A 42 -21.46 -1.10 15.37
N LYS A 43 -22.19 -2.08 15.90
CA LYS A 43 -21.61 -3.15 16.75
C LYS A 43 -20.66 -4.06 15.96
N ARG A 44 -20.95 -4.37 14.69
CA ARG A 44 -20.06 -5.14 13.81
C ARG A 44 -18.79 -4.34 13.46
N ALA A 45 -18.93 -3.04 13.15
CA ALA A 45 -17.79 -2.16 12.90
C ALA A 45 -16.92 -2.00 14.16
N HIS A 46 -17.53 -1.80 15.33
CA HIS A 46 -16.83 -1.70 16.61
C HIS A 46 -16.12 -3.00 17.01
N ARG A 47 -16.72 -4.16 16.73
CA ARG A 47 -16.10 -5.46 16.97
C ARG A 47 -14.88 -5.68 16.07
N ARG A 48 -14.96 -5.32 14.77
CA ARG A 48 -13.79 -5.38 13.85
C ARG A 48 -12.67 -4.45 14.31
N THR A 49 -12.99 -3.23 14.76
CA THR A 49 -12.00 -2.29 15.26
C THR A 49 -11.32 -2.79 16.55
N LYS A 50 -12.06 -3.49 17.40
CA LYS A 50 -11.53 -4.06 18.65
C LYS A 50 -10.58 -5.24 18.39
N GLU A 51 -10.90 -6.10 17.44
CA GLU A 51 -10.02 -7.22 17.04
C GLU A 51 -8.68 -6.73 16.45
N CYS A 52 -8.65 -5.55 15.80
CA CYS A 52 -7.43 -4.95 15.28
C CYS A 52 -6.57 -4.24 16.35
N THR A 53 -7.12 -3.88 17.52
CA THR A 53 -6.42 -3.12 18.57
C THR A 53 -5.77 -4.00 19.64
N GLU A 54 -6.02 -5.31 19.66
CA GLU A 54 -5.51 -6.23 20.68
C GLU A 54 -4.22 -6.96 20.27
N LEU A 55 -3.71 -6.74 19.03
CA LEU A 55 -2.44 -7.30 18.59
C LEU A 55 -1.29 -6.45 19.14
N SER A 56 -0.61 -6.93 20.17
CA SER A 56 0.64 -6.33 20.60
C SER A 56 1.72 -6.62 19.55
N GLN A 57 2.10 -5.59 18.80
CA GLN A 57 3.19 -5.68 17.84
C GLN A 57 4.47 -5.12 18.43
N ARG A 58 5.59 -5.75 18.12
CA ARG A 58 6.90 -5.18 18.34
C ARG A 58 7.25 -4.24 17.19
N TYR A 59 7.84 -3.08 17.49
CA TYR A 59 8.28 -2.11 16.51
C TYR A 59 9.79 -1.95 16.57
N GLU A 60 10.44 -2.00 15.39
CA GLU A 60 11.85 -1.64 15.21
C GLU A 60 11.96 -0.50 14.19
N TYR A 61 12.96 0.37 14.36
CA TYR A 61 13.12 1.56 13.53
C TYR A 61 14.55 1.64 13.00
N ARG A 62 14.69 1.87 11.69
CA ARG A 62 15.98 1.92 11.01
C ARG A 62 16.04 3.08 10.03
N ARG A 63 17.27 3.51 9.73
CA ARG A 63 17.55 4.48 8.66
C ARG A 63 18.45 3.82 7.64
N ALA A 64 18.11 3.93 6.36
CA ALA A 64 18.90 3.41 5.27
C ALA A 64 18.94 4.44 4.13
N PHE A 65 20.14 4.79 3.68
CA PHE A 65 20.35 5.80 2.64
C PHE A 65 20.74 5.20 1.29
N SER A 66 20.76 3.87 1.17
CA SER A 66 20.90 3.11 -0.07
C SER A 66 20.41 1.69 0.14
N GLU A 67 20.10 0.99 -0.97
CA GLU A 67 19.72 -0.43 -0.93
C GLU A 67 20.80 -1.29 -0.24
N VAL A 68 22.07 -1.05 -0.54
CA VAL A 68 23.19 -1.76 0.10
C VAL A 68 23.14 -1.56 1.62
N LYS A 69 22.92 -0.34 2.09
CA LYS A 69 22.82 -0.05 3.53
C LYS A 69 21.58 -0.66 4.17
N LEU A 70 20.48 -0.74 3.46
CA LEU A 70 19.28 -1.44 3.92
C LEU A 70 19.59 -2.94 4.10
N LEU A 71 20.18 -3.57 3.11
CA LEU A 71 20.53 -5.00 3.14
C LEU A 71 21.57 -5.29 4.23
N GLU A 72 22.63 -4.48 4.37
CA GLU A 72 23.61 -4.59 5.44
C GLU A 72 22.97 -4.46 6.84
N ALA A 73 22.04 -3.50 7.01
CA ALA A 73 21.37 -3.29 8.28
C ALA A 73 20.43 -4.46 8.67
N MET A 74 19.95 -5.20 7.69
CA MET A 74 19.01 -6.31 7.89
C MET A 74 19.64 -7.70 7.77
N GLN A 75 20.89 -7.84 7.30
CA GLN A 75 21.52 -9.14 7.01
C GLN A 75 21.56 -10.11 8.19
N TYR A 76 21.62 -9.58 9.45
CA TYR A 76 21.65 -10.38 10.68
C TYR A 76 20.36 -10.25 11.50
N VAL A 77 19.38 -9.53 10.98
CA VAL A 77 18.07 -9.35 11.63
C VAL A 77 17.13 -10.42 11.14
N LYS A 78 16.83 -11.40 11.98
CA LYS A 78 15.82 -12.39 11.67
C LYS A 78 14.43 -11.73 11.71
N LEU A 79 13.69 -11.83 10.60
CA LEU A 79 12.30 -11.36 10.55
C LEU A 79 11.45 -12.22 11.49
N GLN A 80 10.82 -11.59 12.47
CA GLN A 80 10.08 -12.26 13.54
C GLN A 80 8.59 -11.97 13.43
N ASP A 81 7.77 -12.96 13.72
CA ASP A 81 6.32 -12.83 13.79
C ASP A 81 5.90 -11.72 14.76
N HIS A 82 4.77 -11.07 14.48
CA HIS A 82 4.23 -9.93 15.23
C HIS A 82 5.21 -8.74 15.36
N THR A 83 6.10 -8.54 14.39
CA THR A 83 7.08 -7.45 14.41
C THR A 83 6.95 -6.58 13.16
N THR A 84 6.96 -5.26 13.36
CA THR A 84 7.03 -4.27 12.29
C THR A 84 8.38 -3.58 12.29
N TYR A 85 9.10 -3.70 11.17
CA TYR A 85 10.36 -3.03 10.90
C TYR A 85 10.08 -1.77 10.08
N ASN A 86 10.27 -0.59 10.69
CA ASN A 86 10.02 0.68 10.03
C ASN A 86 11.32 1.31 9.54
N PHE A 87 11.27 1.90 8.36
CA PHE A 87 12.40 2.48 7.68
C PHE A 87 12.12 3.92 7.24
N ILE A 88 13.12 4.77 7.36
CA ILE A 88 13.25 5.99 6.59
C ILE A 88 14.41 5.80 5.64
N THR A 89 14.18 5.94 4.37
CA THR A 89 15.14 5.68 3.30
C THR A 89 15.35 6.92 2.45
N ALA A 90 16.42 6.91 1.67
CA ALA A 90 16.72 7.89 0.64
C ALA A 90 17.62 7.23 -0.42
N GLY A 91 17.81 7.90 -1.55
CA GLY A 91 18.70 7.40 -2.60
C GLY A 91 18.04 6.37 -3.50
N ASP A 92 18.64 5.20 -3.62
CA ASP A 92 18.27 4.11 -4.50
C ASP A 92 17.41 3.01 -3.85
N VAL A 93 16.78 3.29 -2.72
CA VAL A 93 15.86 2.36 -2.07
C VAL A 93 14.47 2.54 -2.65
N ASP A 94 13.98 1.50 -3.29
CA ASP A 94 12.61 1.38 -3.79
C ASP A 94 11.82 0.28 -3.06
N SER A 95 10.64 -0.03 -3.56
CA SER A 95 9.80 -1.05 -2.92
C SER A 95 10.37 -2.47 -3.06
N LEU A 96 11.11 -2.79 -4.15
CA LEU A 96 11.75 -4.09 -4.30
C LEU A 96 12.92 -4.30 -3.36
N SER A 97 13.55 -3.23 -2.90
CA SER A 97 14.62 -3.31 -1.90
C SER A 97 14.13 -3.97 -0.60
N TYR A 98 12.88 -3.70 -0.19
CA TYR A 98 12.28 -4.38 0.96
C TYR A 98 11.99 -5.86 0.69
N LEU A 99 11.56 -6.19 -0.54
CA LEU A 99 11.38 -7.60 -0.93
C LEU A 99 12.71 -8.36 -0.94
N LYS A 100 13.81 -7.73 -1.36
CA LYS A 100 15.15 -8.33 -1.28
C LYS A 100 15.52 -8.71 0.15
N VAL A 101 15.17 -7.87 1.15
CA VAL A 101 15.36 -8.21 2.57
C VAL A 101 14.61 -9.50 2.94
N VAL A 102 13.37 -9.64 2.48
CA VAL A 102 12.56 -10.86 2.74
C VAL A 102 13.17 -12.05 2.02
N LEU A 103 13.46 -11.93 0.71
CA LEU A 103 14.01 -13.01 -0.10
C LEU A 103 15.40 -13.47 0.35
N ASN A 104 16.16 -12.66 1.08
CA ASN A 104 17.42 -13.09 1.68
C ASN A 104 17.22 -14.15 2.79
N GLN A 105 16.00 -14.30 3.30
CA GLN A 105 15.69 -15.20 4.42
C GLN A 105 14.66 -16.27 4.05
N HIS A 106 13.75 -15.99 3.12
CA HIS A 106 12.60 -16.84 2.79
C HIS A 106 12.37 -16.89 1.29
N ASP A 107 12.05 -18.07 0.74
CA ASP A 107 11.39 -18.20 -0.54
C ASP A 107 9.88 -18.08 -0.36
N LEU A 108 9.14 -17.70 -1.39
CA LEU A 108 7.72 -17.37 -1.27
C LEU A 108 6.84 -18.30 -2.10
N ASP A 109 5.83 -18.86 -1.46
CA ASP A 109 4.79 -19.62 -2.16
C ASP A 109 3.83 -18.69 -2.92
N TYR A 110 3.59 -17.51 -2.36
CA TYR A 110 2.74 -16.48 -2.95
C TYR A 110 3.29 -15.08 -2.66
N TYR A 111 3.23 -14.22 -3.67
CA TYR A 111 3.54 -12.81 -3.56
C TYR A 111 2.55 -11.98 -4.36
N LEU A 112 2.04 -10.91 -3.78
CA LEU A 112 1.31 -9.86 -4.47
C LEU A 112 2.09 -8.55 -4.40
N LEU A 113 2.08 -7.82 -5.50
CA LEU A 113 2.60 -6.46 -5.56
C LEU A 113 1.53 -5.51 -6.09
N SER A 114 1.41 -4.37 -5.43
CA SER A 114 0.55 -3.27 -5.84
C SER A 114 1.37 -1.99 -5.92
N THR A 115 1.44 -1.40 -7.11
CA THR A 115 2.21 -0.20 -7.37
C THR A 115 1.54 0.67 -8.43
N TRP A 116 1.84 1.95 -8.43
CA TRP A 116 1.38 2.86 -9.48
C TRP A 116 2.15 2.67 -10.78
N CYS A 117 3.47 2.50 -10.69
CA CYS A 117 4.36 2.22 -11.82
C CYS A 117 5.52 1.30 -11.39
N MET A 118 6.18 0.71 -12.37
CA MET A 118 7.31 -0.21 -12.20
C MET A 118 8.28 -0.02 -13.36
N ALA A 119 9.57 -0.01 -13.09
CA ALA A 119 10.60 0.11 -14.12
C ALA A 119 10.86 -1.24 -14.82
N ALA A 120 11.43 -1.18 -16.02
CA ALA A 120 11.67 -2.37 -16.84
C ALA A 120 12.65 -3.36 -16.17
N GLU A 121 13.71 -2.85 -15.57
CA GLU A 121 14.72 -3.65 -14.84
C GLU A 121 14.10 -4.37 -13.63
N ASP A 122 13.13 -3.74 -12.96
CA ASP A 122 12.45 -4.33 -11.81
C ASP A 122 11.49 -5.45 -12.23
N ILE A 123 10.83 -5.30 -13.39
CA ILE A 123 10.02 -6.37 -13.99
C ILE A 123 10.90 -7.58 -14.32
N LEU A 124 12.09 -7.36 -14.91
CA LEU A 124 13.04 -8.42 -15.18
C LEU A 124 13.53 -9.09 -13.91
N GLN A 125 13.79 -8.32 -12.86
CA GLN A 125 14.23 -8.86 -11.56
C GLN A 125 13.17 -9.74 -10.93
N VAL A 126 11.89 -9.31 -10.91
CA VAL A 126 10.78 -10.09 -10.36
C VAL A 126 10.54 -11.36 -11.18
N ARG A 127 10.59 -11.25 -12.53
CA ARG A 127 10.55 -12.40 -13.43
C ARG A 127 11.66 -13.41 -13.13
N GLN A 128 12.90 -12.94 -12.93
CA GLN A 128 14.03 -13.78 -12.59
C GLN A 128 13.80 -14.54 -11.28
N TRP A 129 13.28 -13.90 -10.24
CA TRP A 129 12.97 -14.59 -8.98
C TRP A 129 11.88 -15.64 -9.15
N TYR A 130 10.87 -15.38 -10.00
CA TYR A 130 9.87 -16.38 -10.33
C TYR A 130 10.50 -17.58 -11.07
N GLU A 131 11.27 -17.34 -12.11
CA GLU A 131 11.92 -18.38 -12.91
C GLU A 131 12.95 -19.21 -12.11
N GLN A 132 13.55 -18.60 -11.08
CA GLN A 132 14.42 -19.28 -10.12
C GLN A 132 13.67 -20.05 -9.04
N GLY A 133 12.33 -19.99 -9.00
CA GLY A 133 11.51 -20.64 -7.98
C GLY A 133 11.52 -19.96 -6.61
N ARG A 134 12.14 -18.75 -6.52
CA ARG A 134 12.12 -17.94 -5.29
C ARG A 134 10.73 -17.39 -4.95
N ILE A 135 9.90 -17.22 -5.96
CA ILE A 135 8.49 -16.85 -5.87
C ILE A 135 7.71 -17.83 -6.74
N LYS A 136 6.78 -18.60 -6.15
CA LYS A 136 6.03 -19.65 -6.89
C LYS A 136 4.74 -19.12 -7.52
N LYS A 137 4.10 -18.13 -6.90
CA LYS A 137 2.88 -17.47 -7.39
C LYS A 137 3.03 -15.96 -7.24
N LEU A 138 2.58 -15.21 -8.25
CA LEU A 138 2.79 -13.78 -8.34
C LEU A 138 1.56 -13.09 -8.91
N ASP A 139 0.94 -12.20 -8.15
CA ASP A 139 -0.11 -11.30 -8.63
C ASP A 139 0.39 -9.85 -8.68
N MET A 140 0.11 -9.16 -9.78
CA MET A 140 0.55 -7.79 -10.02
C MET A 140 -0.65 -6.84 -10.20
N TYR A 141 -0.65 -5.73 -9.49
CA TYR A 141 -1.73 -4.75 -9.47
C TYR A 141 -1.19 -3.34 -9.77
N PHE A 142 -1.65 -2.75 -10.88
CA PHE A 142 -1.12 -1.49 -11.40
C PHE A 142 -2.14 -0.37 -11.40
N GLY A 143 -1.65 0.87 -11.37
CA GLY A 143 -2.46 2.06 -11.59
C GLY A 143 -2.98 2.15 -13.04
N GLU A 144 -4.12 2.81 -13.22
CA GLU A 144 -4.82 2.94 -14.49
C GLU A 144 -4.00 3.61 -15.60
N ILE A 145 -3.00 4.40 -15.23
CA ILE A 145 -2.11 5.05 -16.19
C ILE A 145 -1.01 4.14 -16.71
N PHE A 146 -0.70 3.05 -16.00
CA PHE A 146 0.47 2.21 -16.29
C PHE A 146 0.49 1.69 -17.74
N PRO A 147 -0.62 1.12 -18.30
CA PRO A 147 -0.63 0.66 -19.68
C PRO A 147 -0.44 1.75 -20.73
N GLY A 148 -0.86 2.97 -20.42
CA GLY A 148 -0.78 4.11 -21.35
C GLY A 148 0.57 4.83 -21.30
N SER A 149 1.09 5.06 -20.11
CA SER A 149 2.31 5.86 -19.87
C SER A 149 3.58 5.02 -19.87
N TYR A 150 3.49 3.73 -19.55
CA TYR A 150 4.60 2.77 -19.44
C TYR A 150 4.35 1.59 -20.37
N LYS A 151 4.23 1.87 -21.67
CA LYS A 151 3.80 0.87 -22.68
C LYS A 151 4.75 -0.32 -22.81
N ILE A 152 6.04 -0.10 -22.73
CA ILE A 152 7.07 -1.15 -22.85
C ILE A 152 6.97 -2.05 -21.61
N GLU A 153 6.96 -1.46 -20.44
CA GLU A 153 6.87 -2.15 -19.17
C GLU A 153 5.58 -2.97 -19.08
N TRP A 154 4.45 -2.38 -19.53
CA TRP A 154 3.18 -3.11 -19.57
C TRP A 154 3.24 -4.31 -20.53
N GLN A 155 3.85 -4.17 -21.71
CA GLN A 155 4.06 -5.29 -22.62
C GLN A 155 4.94 -6.39 -21.99
N MET A 156 5.97 -6.02 -21.20
CA MET A 156 6.80 -6.98 -20.48
C MET A 156 5.98 -7.76 -19.44
N VAL A 157 5.08 -7.08 -18.69
CA VAL A 157 4.17 -7.73 -17.74
C VAL A 157 3.21 -8.68 -18.47
N GLN A 158 2.60 -8.23 -19.56
CA GLN A 158 1.71 -9.07 -20.37
C GLN A 158 2.45 -10.31 -20.90
N LYS A 159 3.66 -10.11 -21.42
CA LYS A 159 4.51 -11.19 -21.92
C LYS A 159 4.87 -12.19 -20.83
N PHE A 160 5.15 -11.72 -19.60
CA PHE A 160 5.42 -12.59 -18.48
C PHE A 160 4.25 -13.55 -18.22
N TYR A 161 2.99 -13.05 -18.14
CA TYR A 161 1.83 -13.91 -17.92
C TYR A 161 1.42 -14.74 -19.13
N GLN A 162 1.81 -14.35 -20.34
CA GLN A 162 1.67 -15.21 -21.52
C GLN A 162 2.64 -16.40 -21.49
N ASP A 163 3.87 -16.16 -21.04
CA ASP A 163 4.90 -17.20 -20.91
C ASP A 163 4.66 -18.12 -19.70
N HIS A 164 4.02 -17.59 -18.63
CA HIS A 164 3.79 -18.25 -17.36
C HIS A 164 2.32 -18.08 -16.89
N PRO A 165 1.35 -18.69 -17.58
CA PRO A 165 -0.07 -18.52 -17.26
C PRO A 165 -0.45 -19.04 -15.86
N GLU A 166 0.35 -19.95 -15.32
CA GLU A 166 0.18 -20.50 -13.97
C GLU A 166 0.74 -19.59 -12.87
N ALA A 167 1.52 -18.56 -13.21
CA ALA A 167 2.18 -17.71 -12.22
C ALA A 167 1.17 -16.92 -11.36
N GLY A 168 0.07 -16.48 -11.95
CA GLY A 168 -0.93 -15.65 -11.30
C GLY A 168 -1.61 -14.72 -12.30
N ARG A 169 -1.79 -13.44 -11.93
CA ARG A 169 -2.48 -12.47 -12.79
C ARG A 169 -1.90 -11.06 -12.71
N ALA A 170 -2.16 -10.26 -13.75
CA ALA A 170 -2.05 -8.81 -13.70
C ALA A 170 -3.44 -8.17 -13.72
N ALA A 171 -3.64 -7.12 -12.94
CA ALA A 171 -4.85 -6.31 -12.97
C ALA A 171 -4.53 -4.81 -12.95
N VAL A 172 -5.31 -4.03 -13.68
CA VAL A 172 -5.20 -2.57 -13.78
C VAL A 172 -6.48 -1.94 -13.25
N PHE A 173 -6.37 -1.01 -12.31
CA PHE A 173 -7.51 -0.32 -11.72
C PHE A 173 -7.11 1.07 -11.21
N LYS A 174 -8.03 1.83 -10.60
CA LYS A 174 -7.71 3.11 -9.97
C LYS A 174 -6.86 2.86 -8.71
N ASN A 175 -5.56 2.74 -8.90
CA ASN A 175 -4.61 2.32 -7.88
C ASN A 175 -3.49 3.34 -7.72
N HIS A 176 -3.25 3.76 -6.49
CA HIS A 176 -2.06 4.53 -6.09
C HIS A 176 -1.38 3.93 -4.86
N SER A 177 -1.81 2.74 -4.43
CA SER A 177 -1.20 2.05 -3.28
C SER A 177 0.19 1.49 -3.62
N LYS A 178 1.05 1.41 -2.63
CA LYS A 178 2.34 0.75 -2.66
C LYS A 178 2.31 -0.26 -1.52
N ILE A 179 1.67 -1.39 -1.81
CA ILE A 179 1.42 -2.47 -0.87
C ILE A 179 1.94 -3.76 -1.49
N TYR A 180 2.67 -4.52 -0.70
CA TYR A 180 3.22 -5.79 -1.12
C TYR A 180 2.97 -6.78 0.00
N ALA A 181 2.61 -8.01 -0.33
CA ALA A 181 2.39 -9.03 0.69
C ALA A 181 2.75 -10.41 0.15
N GLY A 182 3.17 -11.30 1.02
CA GLY A 182 3.57 -12.62 0.61
C GLY A 182 3.63 -13.60 1.78
N CYS A 183 3.84 -14.85 1.43
CA CYS A 183 3.94 -15.91 2.43
C CYS A 183 4.81 -17.07 1.96
N ASN A 184 5.32 -17.80 2.96
CA ASN A 184 5.80 -19.17 2.84
C ASN A 184 4.92 -20.04 3.76
N TYR A 185 4.11 -20.92 3.17
CA TYR A 185 3.14 -21.71 3.93
C TYR A 185 3.82 -22.76 4.80
N ASP A 186 4.91 -23.36 4.30
CA ASP A 186 5.64 -24.42 5.00
C ASP A 186 6.35 -23.88 6.25
N GLU A 187 6.84 -22.64 6.18
CA GLU A 187 7.50 -21.98 7.31
C GLU A 187 6.52 -21.23 8.22
N GLY A 188 5.24 -21.11 7.84
CA GLY A 188 4.26 -20.30 8.54
C GLY A 188 4.62 -18.81 8.53
N PHE A 189 5.43 -18.36 7.54
CA PHE A 189 5.88 -16.98 7.41
C PHE A 189 4.92 -16.19 6.54
N TYR A 190 4.45 -15.05 7.05
CA TYR A 190 3.52 -14.15 6.38
C TYR A 190 3.96 -12.71 6.59
N PHE A 191 3.91 -11.89 5.55
CA PHE A 191 4.31 -10.49 5.68
C PHE A 191 3.50 -9.55 4.81
N GLY A 192 3.50 -8.27 5.22
CA GLY A 192 3.07 -7.13 4.43
C GLY A 192 4.14 -6.05 4.40
N ILE A 193 4.35 -5.43 3.25
CA ILE A 193 5.19 -4.25 3.07
C ILE A 193 4.30 -3.08 2.70
N GLN A 194 4.48 -1.96 3.36
CA GLN A 194 3.87 -0.67 3.03
C GLN A 194 4.99 0.34 2.81
N THR A 195 4.88 1.13 1.76
CA THR A 195 5.89 2.15 1.47
C THR A 195 5.29 3.34 0.73
N SER A 196 5.96 4.47 0.75
CA SER A 196 5.64 5.61 -0.12
C SER A 196 6.29 5.49 -1.50
N ALA A 197 7.37 4.69 -1.64
CA ALA A 197 8.08 4.48 -2.88
C ALA A 197 7.30 3.58 -3.85
N ASN A 198 7.35 3.90 -5.15
CA ASN A 198 6.96 2.97 -6.21
C ASN A 198 8.08 1.93 -6.46
N ILE A 199 7.82 0.99 -7.38
CA ILE A 199 8.86 0.10 -7.91
C ILE A 199 9.58 0.83 -9.05
N ASN A 200 10.31 1.85 -8.68
CA ASN A 200 11.28 2.56 -9.51
C ASN A 200 12.15 3.43 -8.60
N THR A 201 13.42 3.50 -8.90
CA THR A 201 14.39 4.28 -8.12
C THR A 201 14.04 5.77 -8.15
N ASN A 202 13.95 6.38 -6.97
CA ASN A 202 13.68 7.79 -6.80
C ASN A 202 14.59 8.34 -5.68
N PRO A 203 15.43 9.38 -5.95
CA PRO A 203 16.39 9.92 -4.98
C PRO A 203 15.72 10.79 -3.89
N ARG A 204 14.49 10.50 -3.52
CA ARG A 204 13.74 11.21 -2.48
C ARG A 204 13.80 10.46 -1.15
N THR A 205 13.44 11.18 -0.08
CA THR A 205 13.18 10.51 1.19
C THR A 205 11.87 9.77 1.11
N GLU A 206 11.91 8.48 1.41
CA GLU A 206 10.76 7.59 1.40
C GLU A 206 10.63 6.92 2.77
N GLN A 207 9.41 6.52 3.08
CA GLN A 207 9.13 5.68 4.24
C GLN A 207 8.73 4.29 3.80
N GLY A 208 8.98 3.30 4.64
CA GLY A 208 8.50 1.95 4.40
C GLY A 208 8.47 1.11 5.67
N SER A 209 7.74 0.03 5.62
CA SER A 209 7.73 -0.97 6.68
C SER A 209 7.62 -2.37 6.13
N ILE A 210 8.24 -3.33 6.83
CA ILE A 210 8.00 -4.75 6.69
C ILE A 210 7.32 -5.19 7.98
N THR A 211 6.11 -5.71 7.89
CA THR A 211 5.37 -6.26 9.02
C THR A 211 5.22 -7.75 8.84
N VAL A 212 5.72 -8.55 9.76
CA VAL A 212 5.53 -10.00 9.77
C VAL A 212 4.28 -10.31 10.58
N ASP A 213 3.19 -10.58 9.87
CA ASP A 213 1.88 -10.81 10.48
C ASP A 213 0.93 -11.48 9.49
N LYS A 214 0.33 -12.59 9.89
CA LYS A 214 -0.60 -13.36 9.06
C LYS A 214 -1.89 -12.60 8.78
N GLY A 215 -2.43 -11.91 9.79
CA GLY A 215 -3.68 -11.16 9.64
C GLY A 215 -3.54 -9.99 8.66
N LEU A 216 -2.38 -9.31 8.67
CA LEU A 216 -2.08 -8.25 7.69
C LEU A 216 -1.96 -8.81 6.27
N PHE A 217 -1.27 -9.93 6.09
CA PHE A 217 -1.18 -10.61 4.80
C PHE A 217 -2.58 -10.99 4.28
N GLU A 218 -3.41 -11.65 5.10
CA GLU A 218 -4.77 -12.05 4.74
C GLU A 218 -5.63 -10.84 4.39
N PHE A 219 -5.55 -9.75 5.16
CA PHE A 219 -6.27 -8.51 4.88
C PHE A 219 -5.95 -7.93 3.50
N TYR A 220 -4.68 -7.89 3.11
CA TYR A 220 -4.30 -7.42 1.78
C TYR A 220 -4.72 -8.40 0.70
N LYS A 221 -4.46 -9.69 0.90
CA LYS A 221 -4.81 -10.71 -0.08
C LYS A 221 -6.31 -10.71 -0.39
N ASP A 222 -7.15 -10.69 0.63
CA ASP A 222 -8.61 -10.66 0.47
C ASP A 222 -9.08 -9.43 -0.32
N TYR A 223 -8.50 -8.25 -0.04
CA TYR A 223 -8.81 -7.04 -0.79
C TYR A 223 -8.43 -7.16 -2.26
N PHE A 224 -7.19 -7.56 -2.54
CA PHE A 224 -6.67 -7.61 -3.90
C PHE A 224 -7.25 -8.77 -4.71
N ASP A 225 -7.60 -9.90 -4.11
CA ASP A 225 -8.30 -11.00 -4.77
C ASP A 225 -9.66 -10.55 -5.34
N GLY A 226 -10.34 -9.62 -4.68
CA GLY A 226 -11.59 -9.01 -5.12
C GLY A 226 -11.47 -8.02 -6.28
N ILE A 227 -10.26 -7.59 -6.64
CA ILE A 227 -10.04 -6.59 -7.70
C ILE A 227 -10.28 -7.21 -9.08
N ARG A 228 -11.09 -6.52 -9.87
CA ARG A 228 -11.27 -6.80 -11.31
C ARG A 228 -10.50 -5.76 -12.10
N SER A 229 -9.78 -6.24 -13.14
CA SER A 229 -9.10 -5.35 -14.08
C SER A 229 -10.11 -4.51 -14.86
N PHE A 230 -9.76 -3.27 -15.20
CA PHE A 230 -10.50 -2.54 -16.19
C PHE A 230 -10.40 -3.29 -17.53
N GLU A 231 -11.51 -3.75 -18.04
CA GLU A 231 -11.60 -4.18 -19.43
C GLU A 231 -11.55 -2.93 -20.31
N LYS A 232 -10.63 -2.93 -21.27
CA LYS A 232 -10.57 -1.92 -22.34
C LYS A 232 -11.20 -2.47 -23.60
#